data_c366219b552a30172c55efcd1dc37643
#
_entry.id   c366219b552a30172c55efcd1dc37643
#
_cell.length_a   1.000
_cell.length_b   1.000
_cell.length_c   1.000
_cell.angle_alpha   90.00
_cell.angle_beta   90.00
_cell.angle_gamma   90.00
#
_symmetry.space_group_name_H-M   'P 1'
#
loop_
_entity.id
_entity.type
_entity.pdbx_description
1 polymer ?
#
loop_
_entity_poly.entity_id
_entity_poly.type
_entity_poly.pdbx_seq_one_letter_code
_entity_poly.pdbx_strand_id
1 'polypeptide(L)'
;VVYEVVQMAQLDGYKTGGTIHIVINNQVGFTTNYLDARSSTYCTDIAKVTLSPVLHVNGDDVEAVSHSLKFAVEYRQTFNKDIFIDLLCYRKYGHNEGDEPRFTQPRLYQLIAKHPNPREIYKKKLLNEGIVEDASVKQAEDEFKRLLDDRFNEAKEIKKAKITHFLKDEWKDFNRVVDSTFFSK
;
A
#
# COMPACT_ATOMS: atom_id res chain seq x y z
N VAL A 1 -5.73 -18.53 -0.16
CA VAL A 1 -6.08 -17.57 0.89
C VAL A 1 -6.74 -16.32 0.30
N VAL A 2 -6.05 -15.48 -0.52
CA VAL A 2 -6.64 -14.22 -1.04
C VAL A 2 -7.92 -14.46 -1.84
N TYR A 3 -7.94 -15.45 -2.74
CA TYR A 3 -9.11 -15.81 -3.54
C TYR A 3 -10.33 -16.17 -2.67
N GLU A 4 -10.12 -16.94 -1.61
CA GLU A 4 -11.17 -17.37 -0.68
C GLU A 4 -11.71 -16.19 0.13
N VAL A 5 -10.81 -15.30 0.60
CA VAL A 5 -11.22 -14.09 1.34
C VAL A 5 -12.06 -13.16 0.45
N VAL A 6 -11.66 -12.96 -0.81
CA VAL A 6 -12.41 -12.14 -1.76
C VAL A 6 -13.80 -12.73 -2.04
N GLN A 7 -13.94 -14.06 -2.11
CA GLN A 7 -15.22 -14.72 -2.30
C GLN A 7 -16.21 -14.54 -1.13
N MET A 8 -15.73 -14.22 0.07
CA MET A 8 -16.59 -13.98 1.23
C MET A 8 -17.18 -12.55 1.25
N ALA A 9 -16.65 -11.62 0.46
CA ALA A 9 -16.93 -10.19 0.55
C ALA A 9 -18.42 -9.78 0.49
N GLN A 10 -19.28 -10.60 -0.14
CA GLN A 10 -20.71 -10.33 -0.31
C GLN A 10 -21.61 -11.28 0.47
N LEU A 11 -21.03 -12.23 1.23
CA LEU A 11 -21.81 -13.16 2.03
C LEU A 11 -22.37 -12.50 3.29
N ASP A 12 -23.58 -12.87 3.68
CA ASP A 12 -24.17 -12.44 4.95
C ASP A 12 -23.28 -12.91 6.12
N GLY A 13 -23.08 -12.05 7.08
CA GLY A 13 -22.14 -12.29 8.20
C GLY A 13 -20.69 -11.90 7.94
N TYR A 14 -20.30 -11.67 6.67
CA TYR A 14 -18.95 -11.22 6.30
C TYR A 14 -18.94 -9.81 5.65
N LYS A 15 -20.08 -9.14 5.64
CA LYS A 15 -20.21 -7.79 5.07
C LYS A 15 -19.44 -6.75 5.90
N THR A 16 -18.44 -6.13 5.27
CA THR A 16 -17.62 -5.08 5.89
C THR A 16 -17.89 -3.70 5.30
N GLY A 17 -18.85 -3.57 4.37
CA GLY A 17 -19.11 -2.36 3.62
C GLY A 17 -18.13 -2.13 2.47
N GLY A 18 -17.57 -3.21 1.94
CA GLY A 18 -16.58 -3.19 0.86
C GLY A 18 -15.14 -3.04 1.35
N THR A 19 -14.20 -3.46 0.53
CA THR A 19 -12.75 -3.40 0.80
C THR A 19 -12.03 -2.74 -0.37
N ILE A 20 -11.09 -1.84 -0.06
CA ILE A 20 -10.16 -1.31 -1.05
C ILE A 20 -8.91 -2.19 -1.02
N HIS A 21 -8.68 -2.95 -2.08
CA HIS A 21 -7.53 -3.82 -2.23
C HIS A 21 -6.43 -3.09 -3.02
N ILE A 22 -5.32 -2.77 -2.38
CA ILE A 22 -4.18 -2.14 -3.04
C ILE A 22 -3.12 -3.20 -3.27
N VAL A 23 -2.88 -3.52 -4.54
CA VAL A 23 -1.84 -4.46 -4.96
C VAL A 23 -0.61 -3.67 -5.34
N ILE A 24 0.43 -3.76 -4.53
CA ILE A 24 1.74 -3.16 -4.80
C ILE A 24 2.45 -4.00 -5.85
N ASN A 25 2.19 -3.69 -7.12
CA ASN A 25 2.72 -4.42 -8.26
C ASN A 25 4.15 -3.97 -8.56
N ASN A 26 5.10 -4.49 -7.82
CA ASN A 26 6.52 -4.17 -8.00
C ASN A 26 7.23 -5.01 -9.07
N GLN A 27 6.47 -5.80 -9.85
CA GLN A 27 6.90 -6.54 -11.04
C GLN A 27 7.89 -7.69 -10.79
N VAL A 28 8.17 -8.02 -9.53
CA VAL A 28 9.06 -9.14 -9.17
C VAL A 28 8.58 -9.81 -7.89
N GLY A 29 8.62 -11.14 -7.84
CA GLY A 29 8.31 -11.93 -6.66
C GLY A 29 9.56 -12.68 -6.19
N PHE A 30 10.24 -12.24 -5.15
CA PHE A 30 11.56 -12.67 -4.73
C PHE A 30 12.55 -12.58 -5.92
N THR A 31 12.79 -13.67 -6.66
CA THR A 31 13.62 -13.72 -7.87
C THR A 31 12.81 -13.95 -9.14
N THR A 32 11.50 -14.13 -9.05
CA THR A 32 10.63 -14.45 -10.19
C THR A 32 10.14 -13.20 -10.89
N ASN A 33 10.36 -13.10 -12.18
CA ASN A 33 9.84 -12.03 -13.02
C ASN A 33 8.31 -12.13 -13.14
N TYR A 34 7.63 -11.01 -13.29
CA TYR A 34 6.16 -11.00 -13.41
C TYR A 34 5.62 -11.80 -14.61
N LEU A 35 6.41 -11.95 -15.68
CA LEU A 35 6.06 -12.75 -16.86
C LEU A 35 6.01 -14.26 -16.56
N ASP A 36 6.79 -14.71 -15.57
CA ASP A 36 6.89 -16.11 -15.17
C ASP A 36 6.06 -16.41 -13.90
N ALA A 37 5.47 -15.38 -13.28
CA ALA A 37 4.85 -15.49 -11.97
C ALA A 37 3.38 -15.93 -11.99
N ARG A 38 2.69 -15.75 -13.11
CA ARG A 38 1.26 -16.00 -13.23
C ARG A 38 0.83 -16.23 -14.68
N SER A 39 -0.29 -16.92 -14.84
CA SER A 39 -0.92 -17.14 -16.17
C SER A 39 -1.81 -15.97 -16.61
N SER A 40 -2.34 -15.19 -15.66
CA SER A 40 -3.17 -14.02 -15.96
C SER A 40 -2.33 -12.82 -16.38
N THR A 41 -2.92 -11.93 -17.19
CA THR A 41 -2.25 -10.70 -17.65
C THR A 41 -1.94 -9.76 -16.49
N TYR A 42 -2.90 -9.53 -15.59
CA TYR A 42 -2.76 -8.60 -14.47
C TYR A 42 -2.72 -9.34 -13.13
N CYS A 43 -1.94 -8.84 -12.19
CA CYS A 43 -1.92 -9.35 -10.82
C CYS A 43 -3.27 -9.18 -10.10
N THR A 44 -4.10 -8.26 -10.57
CA THR A 44 -5.43 -7.96 -10.07
C THR A 44 -6.56 -8.71 -10.78
N ASP A 45 -6.24 -9.67 -11.67
CA ASP A 45 -7.28 -10.44 -12.38
C ASP A 45 -8.17 -11.28 -11.43
N ILE A 46 -7.76 -11.47 -10.19
CA ILE A 46 -8.59 -12.02 -9.12
C ILE A 46 -9.87 -11.21 -8.88
N ALA A 47 -9.86 -9.91 -9.13
CA ALA A 47 -11.04 -9.04 -9.00
C ALA A 47 -12.19 -9.44 -9.93
N LYS A 48 -11.87 -10.08 -11.07
CA LYS A 48 -12.87 -10.54 -12.04
C LYS A 48 -13.85 -11.55 -11.46
N VAL A 49 -13.42 -12.35 -10.49
CA VAL A 49 -14.29 -13.39 -9.88
C VAL A 49 -15.42 -12.80 -9.05
N THR A 50 -15.28 -11.59 -8.56
CA THR A 50 -16.30 -10.86 -7.80
C THR A 50 -16.87 -9.68 -8.57
N LEU A 51 -16.50 -9.53 -9.86
CA LEU A 51 -16.92 -8.43 -10.73
C LEU A 51 -16.59 -7.05 -10.11
N SER A 52 -15.48 -7.00 -9.37
CA SER A 52 -15.00 -5.76 -8.75
C SER A 52 -14.25 -4.92 -9.76
N PRO A 53 -14.43 -3.58 -9.76
CA PRO A 53 -13.64 -2.69 -10.62
C PRO A 53 -12.16 -2.72 -10.26
N VAL A 54 -11.31 -2.50 -11.26
CA VAL A 54 -9.86 -2.41 -11.12
C VAL A 54 -9.36 -1.12 -11.72
N LEU A 55 -8.55 -0.39 -10.98
CA LEU A 55 -7.81 0.78 -11.44
C LEU A 55 -6.34 0.39 -11.61
N HIS A 56 -5.81 0.55 -12.83
CA HIS A 56 -4.36 0.39 -13.10
C HIS A 56 -3.70 1.76 -13.05
N VAL A 57 -2.78 1.94 -12.11
CA VAL A 57 -2.20 3.24 -11.79
C VAL A 57 -0.69 3.18 -11.83
N ASN A 58 -0.05 4.13 -12.51
CA ASN A 58 1.39 4.30 -12.44
C ASN A 58 1.77 4.91 -11.08
N GLY A 59 2.56 4.18 -10.28
CA GLY A 59 3.02 4.61 -8.97
C GLY A 59 3.94 5.84 -8.96
N ASP A 60 4.50 6.21 -10.12
CA ASP A 60 5.30 7.43 -10.27
C ASP A 60 4.43 8.69 -10.48
N ASP A 61 3.16 8.51 -10.83
CA ASP A 61 2.21 9.62 -11.00
C ASP A 61 1.44 9.87 -9.69
N VAL A 62 1.95 10.79 -8.87
CA VAL A 62 1.40 11.11 -7.55
C VAL A 62 -0.05 11.62 -7.63
N GLU A 63 -0.39 12.38 -8.68
CA GLU A 63 -1.75 12.91 -8.86
C GLU A 63 -2.73 11.81 -9.26
N ALA A 64 -2.33 10.93 -10.19
CA ALA A 64 -3.13 9.78 -10.59
C ALA A 64 -3.36 8.82 -9.41
N VAL A 65 -2.34 8.56 -8.59
CA VAL A 65 -2.47 7.74 -7.38
C VAL A 65 -3.45 8.38 -6.39
N SER A 66 -3.32 9.67 -6.12
CA SER A 66 -4.19 10.40 -5.20
C SER A 66 -5.65 10.40 -5.69
N HIS A 67 -5.86 10.65 -6.99
CA HIS A 67 -7.19 10.62 -7.61
C HIS A 67 -7.83 9.23 -7.54
N SER A 68 -7.06 8.19 -7.87
CA SER A 68 -7.53 6.81 -7.82
C SER A 68 -7.92 6.37 -6.41
N LEU A 69 -7.17 6.79 -5.39
CA LEU A 69 -7.51 6.50 -3.99
C LEU A 69 -8.81 7.22 -3.57
N LYS A 70 -8.97 8.48 -3.93
CA LYS A 70 -10.22 9.22 -3.66
C LYS A 70 -11.41 8.52 -4.32
N PHE A 71 -11.29 8.20 -5.60
CA PHE A 71 -12.32 7.46 -6.33
C PHE A 71 -12.65 6.12 -5.66
N ALA A 72 -11.64 5.36 -5.24
CA ALA A 72 -11.84 4.08 -4.59
C ALA A 72 -12.59 4.21 -3.25
N VAL A 73 -12.28 5.24 -2.46
CA VAL A 73 -13.00 5.55 -1.21
C VAL A 73 -14.45 5.92 -1.50
N GLU A 74 -14.71 6.80 -2.46
CA GLU A 74 -16.05 7.20 -2.86
C GLU A 74 -16.87 6.02 -3.38
N TYR A 75 -16.26 5.17 -4.24
CA TYR A 75 -16.90 3.96 -4.74
C TYR A 75 -17.28 3.01 -3.60
N ARG A 76 -16.33 2.71 -2.71
CA ARG A 76 -16.58 1.85 -1.56
C ARG A 76 -17.70 2.38 -0.67
N GLN A 77 -17.69 3.68 -0.35
CA GLN A 77 -18.68 4.29 0.53
C GLN A 77 -20.06 4.37 -0.12
N THR A 78 -20.11 4.57 -1.43
CA THR A 78 -21.39 4.67 -2.18
C THR A 78 -22.04 3.30 -2.38
N PHE A 79 -21.26 2.32 -2.79
CA PHE A 79 -21.78 1.02 -3.23
C PHE A 79 -21.61 -0.10 -2.23
N ASN A 80 -20.83 0.08 -1.17
CA ASN A 80 -20.46 -0.95 -0.19
C ASN A 80 -19.90 -2.22 -0.86
N LYS A 81 -19.06 -2.03 -1.88
CA LYS A 81 -18.45 -3.09 -2.68
C LYS A 81 -16.94 -2.96 -2.72
N ASP A 82 -16.30 -4.07 -3.06
CA ASP A 82 -14.85 -4.13 -3.22
C ASP A 82 -14.39 -3.43 -4.49
N ILE A 83 -13.21 -2.82 -4.42
CA ILE A 83 -12.50 -2.21 -5.54
C ILE A 83 -11.01 -2.52 -5.42
N PHE A 84 -10.35 -2.73 -6.54
CA PHE A 84 -8.92 -3.04 -6.60
C PHE A 84 -8.14 -1.90 -7.24
N ILE A 85 -6.95 -1.65 -6.71
CA ILE A 85 -5.96 -0.74 -7.29
C ILE A 85 -4.71 -1.58 -7.59
N ASP A 86 -4.35 -1.69 -8.86
CA ASP A 86 -3.06 -2.20 -9.33
C ASP A 86 -2.09 -1.01 -9.37
N LEU A 87 -1.29 -0.87 -8.31
CA LEU A 87 -0.30 0.19 -8.21
C LEU A 87 1.01 -0.30 -8.84
N LEU A 88 1.22 0.03 -10.10
CA LEU A 88 2.42 -0.33 -10.83
C LEU A 88 3.62 0.46 -10.31
N CYS A 89 4.60 -0.25 -9.78
CA CYS A 89 5.80 0.32 -9.18
C CYS A 89 7.02 -0.59 -9.39
N TYR A 90 8.08 -0.37 -8.65
CA TYR A 90 9.26 -1.22 -8.65
C TYR A 90 9.77 -1.45 -7.22
N ARG A 91 10.46 -2.56 -7.00
CA ARG A 91 11.14 -2.85 -5.74
C ARG A 91 12.55 -2.27 -5.79
N LYS A 92 12.82 -1.26 -4.97
CA LYS A 92 14.11 -0.55 -4.96
C LYS A 92 15.26 -1.39 -4.40
N TYR A 93 14.99 -2.15 -3.35
CA TYR A 93 15.97 -2.97 -2.64
C TYR A 93 15.73 -4.47 -2.87
N GLY A 94 16.53 -5.34 -2.25
CA GLY A 94 16.33 -6.78 -2.28
C GLY A 94 15.02 -7.24 -1.61
N HIS A 95 14.73 -8.52 -1.73
CA HIS A 95 13.57 -9.14 -1.09
C HIS A 95 13.66 -9.07 0.44
N ASN A 96 14.87 -9.21 0.97
CA ASN A 96 15.21 -9.07 2.39
C ASN A 96 16.63 -8.47 2.50
N GLU A 97 17.14 -8.31 3.72
CA GLU A 97 18.44 -7.70 3.99
C GLU A 97 19.63 -8.50 3.40
N GLY A 98 19.48 -9.82 3.26
CA GLY A 98 20.53 -10.70 2.69
C GLY A 98 20.45 -10.87 1.20
N ASP A 99 19.43 -10.34 0.51
CA ASP A 99 19.24 -10.50 -0.92
C ASP A 99 19.90 -9.37 -1.70
N GLU A 100 20.82 -9.75 -2.61
CA GLU A 100 21.38 -8.84 -3.61
C GLU A 100 20.67 -9.07 -4.96
N PRO A 101 19.65 -8.27 -5.30
CA PRO A 101 18.79 -8.53 -6.44
C PRO A 101 19.48 -8.37 -7.81
N ARG A 102 20.65 -7.74 -7.87
CA ARG A 102 21.44 -7.60 -9.10
C ARG A 102 22.02 -8.92 -9.58
N PHE A 103 22.12 -9.92 -8.69
CA PHE A 103 22.58 -11.26 -9.08
C PHE A 103 21.56 -11.99 -9.94
N THR A 104 20.28 -11.82 -9.66
CA THR A 104 19.19 -12.51 -10.38
C THR A 104 18.50 -11.63 -11.41
N GLN A 105 18.44 -10.30 -11.19
CA GLN A 105 17.75 -9.32 -12.04
C GLN A 105 18.68 -8.15 -12.45
N PRO A 106 19.86 -8.41 -13.08
CA PRO A 106 20.88 -7.38 -13.32
C PRO A 106 20.38 -6.24 -14.20
N ARG A 107 19.65 -6.54 -15.27
CA ARG A 107 19.14 -5.53 -16.21
C ARG A 107 18.07 -4.65 -15.55
N LEU A 108 17.13 -5.26 -14.83
CA LEU A 108 16.06 -4.54 -14.12
C LEU A 108 16.66 -3.57 -13.10
N TYR A 109 17.62 -4.02 -12.29
CA TYR A 109 18.23 -3.18 -11.25
C TYR A 109 19.21 -2.14 -11.78
N GLN A 110 19.75 -2.32 -12.98
CA GLN A 110 20.46 -1.25 -13.69
C GLN A 110 19.52 -0.10 -14.10
N LEU A 111 18.28 -0.42 -14.50
CA LEU A 111 17.26 0.58 -14.82
C LEU A 111 16.77 1.26 -13.54
N ILE A 112 16.42 0.49 -12.50
CA ILE A 112 15.94 1.00 -11.21
C ILE A 112 16.97 1.95 -10.57
N ALA A 113 18.27 1.64 -10.64
CA ALA A 113 19.32 2.49 -10.09
C ALA A 113 19.39 3.88 -10.73
N LYS A 114 18.93 4.01 -11.97
CA LYS A 114 18.91 5.28 -12.72
C LYS A 114 17.56 5.98 -12.69
N HIS A 115 16.53 5.27 -12.24
CA HIS A 115 15.16 5.79 -12.24
C HIS A 115 14.96 6.75 -11.06
N PRO A 116 14.52 8.00 -11.30
CA PRO A 116 14.22 8.92 -10.22
C PRO A 116 13.03 8.42 -9.40
N ASN A 117 13.04 8.66 -8.10
CA ASN A 117 11.90 8.29 -7.26
C ASN A 117 10.67 9.19 -7.56
N PRO A 118 9.44 8.76 -7.16
CA PRO A 118 8.21 9.49 -7.45
C PRO A 118 8.22 10.94 -6.96
N ARG A 119 8.87 11.21 -5.81
CA ARG A 119 9.01 12.56 -5.29
C ARG A 119 9.80 13.47 -6.23
N GLU A 120 10.93 13.00 -6.76
CA GLU A 120 11.76 13.80 -7.67
C GLU A 120 11.07 14.01 -9.02
N ILE A 121 10.30 13.02 -9.49
CA ILE A 121 9.48 13.15 -10.70
C ILE A 121 8.44 14.23 -10.51
N TYR A 122 7.71 14.19 -9.40
CA TYR A 122 6.65 15.14 -9.10
C TYR A 122 7.18 16.55 -8.82
N LYS A 123 8.25 16.68 -8.04
CA LYS A 123 8.96 17.93 -7.83
C LYS A 123 9.32 18.60 -9.15
N LYS A 124 9.95 17.85 -10.05
CA LYS A 124 10.35 18.36 -11.37
C LYS A 124 9.15 18.82 -12.19
N LYS A 125 8.04 18.07 -12.15
CA LYS A 125 6.78 18.45 -12.81
C LYS A 125 6.29 19.79 -12.30
N LEU A 126 6.12 19.96 -10.98
CA LEU A 126 5.58 21.16 -10.37
C LEU A 126 6.46 22.40 -10.63
N LEU A 127 7.79 22.25 -10.59
CA LEU A 127 8.72 23.33 -10.93
C LEU A 127 8.62 23.73 -12.40
N ASN A 128 8.56 22.76 -13.32
CA ASN A 128 8.45 23.03 -14.75
C ASN A 128 7.12 23.71 -15.12
N GLU A 129 6.05 23.38 -14.41
CA GLU A 129 4.72 23.97 -14.57
C GLU A 129 4.57 25.34 -13.84
N GLY A 130 5.60 25.76 -13.08
CA GLY A 130 5.58 27.00 -12.31
C GLY A 130 4.57 27.00 -11.15
N ILE A 131 4.14 25.82 -10.69
CA ILE A 131 3.18 25.69 -9.57
C ILE A 131 3.87 25.94 -8.24
N VAL A 132 5.14 25.55 -8.11
CA VAL A 132 5.96 25.79 -6.92
C VAL A 132 7.30 26.41 -7.29
N GLU A 133 7.92 27.09 -6.35
CA GLU A 133 9.28 27.64 -6.47
C GLU A 133 10.28 26.74 -5.73
N ASP A 134 11.53 26.71 -6.19
CA ASP A 134 12.62 25.96 -5.55
C ASP A 134 12.77 26.29 -4.06
N ALA A 135 12.58 27.57 -3.68
CA ALA A 135 12.65 28.00 -2.30
C ALA A 135 11.59 27.32 -1.41
N SER A 136 10.35 27.20 -1.91
CA SER A 136 9.25 26.54 -1.19
C SER A 136 9.50 25.04 -1.03
N VAL A 137 10.03 24.41 -2.06
CA VAL A 137 10.39 22.97 -2.00
C VAL A 137 11.49 22.75 -0.98
N LYS A 138 12.53 23.59 -0.98
CA LYS A 138 13.64 23.49 -0.02
C LYS A 138 13.15 23.71 1.42
N GLN A 139 12.28 24.69 1.62
CA GLN A 139 11.68 24.92 2.94
C GLN A 139 10.94 23.67 3.45
N ALA A 140 10.09 23.06 2.63
CA ALA A 140 9.37 21.83 2.99
C ALA A 140 10.32 20.66 3.31
N GLU A 141 11.42 20.51 2.55
CA GLU A 141 12.47 19.54 2.83
C GLU A 141 13.13 19.75 4.20
N ASP A 142 13.49 20.98 4.50
CA ASP A 142 14.15 21.36 5.75
C ASP A 142 13.21 21.22 6.96
N GLU A 143 11.93 21.54 6.79
CA GLU A 143 10.89 21.34 7.82
C GLU A 143 10.68 19.86 8.13
N PHE A 144 10.59 19.02 7.09
CA PHE A 144 10.42 17.58 7.27
C PHE A 144 11.65 16.94 7.93
N LYS A 145 12.86 17.37 7.53
CA LYS A 145 14.10 16.90 8.16
C LYS A 145 14.15 17.26 9.64
N ARG A 146 13.80 18.51 10.00
CA ARG A 146 13.71 18.92 11.41
C ARG A 146 12.71 18.06 12.19
N LEU A 147 11.54 17.82 11.61
CA LEU A 147 10.53 16.95 12.23
C LEU A 147 11.10 15.55 12.53
N LEU A 148 11.83 14.95 11.59
CA LEU A 148 12.45 13.63 11.79
C LEU A 148 13.52 13.66 12.88
N ASP A 149 14.37 14.66 12.88
CA ASP A 149 15.44 14.84 13.89
C ASP A 149 14.83 15.03 15.29
N ASP A 150 13.78 15.81 15.42
CA ASP A 150 13.07 16.05 16.69
C ASP A 150 12.45 14.74 17.21
N ARG A 151 11.73 14.00 16.35
CA ARG A 151 11.13 12.70 16.72
C ARG A 151 12.17 11.65 17.07
N PHE A 152 13.30 11.64 16.36
CA PHE A 152 14.42 10.76 16.67
C PHE A 152 15.03 11.07 18.05
N ASN A 153 15.19 12.34 18.39
CA ASN A 153 15.71 12.73 19.69
C ASN A 153 14.72 12.42 20.82
N GLU A 154 13.43 12.71 20.63
CA GLU A 154 12.37 12.31 21.57
C GLU A 154 12.39 10.78 21.81
N ALA A 155 12.55 10.01 20.74
CA ALA A 155 12.60 8.53 20.87
C ALA A 155 13.77 8.03 21.69
N LYS A 156 14.92 8.72 21.69
CA LYS A 156 16.09 8.36 22.53
C LYS A 156 15.84 8.54 24.03
N GLU A 157 14.96 9.47 24.39
CA GLU A 157 14.62 9.75 25.79
C GLU A 157 13.63 8.75 26.38
N ILE A 158 12.96 7.97 25.54
CA ILE A 158 11.98 6.97 25.95
C ILE A 158 12.71 5.74 26.50
N LYS A 159 12.76 5.63 27.81
CA LYS A 159 13.43 4.49 28.50
C LYS A 159 12.69 3.15 28.36
N LYS A 160 11.38 3.17 28.17
CA LYS A 160 10.55 1.97 27.97
C LYS A 160 9.48 2.25 26.90
N ALA A 161 9.32 1.34 25.96
CA ALA A 161 8.23 1.40 25.01
C ALA A 161 6.88 1.36 25.74
N LYS A 162 6.05 2.36 25.50
CA LYS A 162 4.65 2.33 25.97
C LYS A 162 3.83 1.57 24.92
N ILE A 163 3.49 0.34 25.23
CA ILE A 163 2.62 -0.46 24.37
C ILE A 163 1.19 0.00 24.60
N THR A 164 0.61 0.65 23.60
CA THR A 164 -0.82 0.91 23.56
C THR A 164 -1.47 -0.27 22.85
N HIS A 165 -2.36 -0.99 23.54
CA HIS A 165 -3.09 -2.08 22.93
C HIS A 165 -3.99 -1.52 21.83
N PHE A 166 -3.84 -2.04 20.62
CA PHE A 166 -4.65 -1.66 19.46
C PHE A 166 -6.14 -1.95 19.75
N LEU A 167 -7.00 -0.98 19.48
CA LEU A 167 -8.45 -1.04 19.69
C LEU A 167 -8.86 -1.43 21.14
N LYS A 168 -8.06 -1.09 22.15
CA LYS A 168 -8.36 -1.43 23.54
C LYS A 168 -9.70 -0.85 24.01
N ASP A 169 -9.97 0.40 23.65
CA ASP A 169 -11.18 1.10 24.08
C ASP A 169 -12.40 0.64 23.30
N GLU A 170 -12.23 0.30 22.02
CA GLU A 170 -13.26 -0.24 21.15
C GLU A 170 -13.68 -1.66 21.55
N TRP A 171 -12.74 -2.44 22.08
CA TRP A 171 -12.98 -3.83 22.49
C TRP A 171 -13.23 -4.03 23.99
N LYS A 172 -13.23 -2.94 24.79
CA LYS A 172 -13.36 -3.03 26.25
C LYS A 172 -14.66 -3.67 26.74
N ASP A 173 -15.74 -3.51 25.95
CA ASP A 173 -17.08 -4.00 26.30
C ASP A 173 -17.36 -5.39 25.73
N PHE A 174 -16.41 -5.96 24.96
CA PHE A 174 -16.50 -7.33 24.44
C PHE A 174 -15.98 -8.33 25.47
N ASN A 175 -16.90 -9.05 26.07
CA ASN A 175 -16.55 -10.15 26.98
C ASN A 175 -16.25 -11.41 26.17
N ARG A 176 -15.16 -12.10 26.51
CA ARG A 176 -14.87 -13.42 25.98
C ARG A 176 -15.98 -14.37 26.43
N VAL A 177 -16.70 -14.98 25.50
CA VAL A 177 -17.65 -16.06 25.81
C VAL A 177 -16.83 -17.25 26.29
N VAL A 178 -16.88 -17.53 27.58
CA VAL A 178 -16.14 -18.64 28.23
C VAL A 178 -17.07 -19.85 28.43
N ASP A 179 -18.33 -19.71 28.05
CA ASP A 179 -19.35 -20.73 28.31
C ASP A 179 -19.36 -21.80 27.21
N SER A 180 -18.98 -23.03 27.58
CA SER A 180 -19.00 -24.19 26.70
C SER A 180 -20.39 -24.56 26.21
N THR A 181 -21.46 -24.06 26.85
CA THR A 181 -22.84 -24.29 26.44
C THR A 181 -23.25 -23.51 25.20
N PHE A 182 -22.49 -22.47 24.84
CA PHE A 182 -22.72 -21.69 23.62
C PHE A 182 -22.56 -22.52 22.32
N PHE A 183 -21.72 -23.54 22.36
CA PHE A 183 -21.43 -24.43 21.23
C PHE A 183 -22.22 -25.74 21.24
N SER A 184 -23.13 -25.91 22.17
CA SER A 184 -23.92 -27.15 22.37
C SER A 184 -25.34 -27.09 21.80
N LYS A 185 -25.63 -26.14 20.91
CA LYS A 185 -26.92 -26.05 20.22
C LYS A 185 -26.79 -26.37 18.75
#